data_dc8eac3c9d571f08c311bb23196adc86
#
_entry.id   dc8eac3c9d571f08c311bb23196adc86
#
_cell.length_a   1.000
_cell.length_b   1.000
_cell.length_c   1.000
_cell.angle_alpha   90.00
_cell.angle_beta   90.00
_cell.angle_gamma   90.00
#
_symmetry.space_group_name_H-M   'P 1'
#
loop_
_entity.id
_entity.type
_entity.pdbx_description
1 polymer ?
#
loop_
_entity_poly.entity_id
_entity_poly.type
_entity_poly.pdbx_seq_one_letter_code
_entity_poly.pdbx_strand_id
1 'polypeptide(L)'
;MSNEMDSLRPYYRIEQHARLKSQYPGVILLLRVGDFWEAFDDDADTIARVLSLAKTTRGQRCMAGFPHMQLDRFLTALVRAGFRVATAEPVCDTTASGKPAVVRWNSRAEKEG
;
A
#
# COMPACT_ATOMS: atom_id res chain seq x y z
N MET A 1 17.08 16.43 -13.58
CA MET A 1 15.71 16.95 -13.56
C MET A 1 14.78 15.82 -13.13
N SER A 2 14.09 16.01 -12.02
CA SER A 2 13.12 15.02 -11.60
C SER A 2 11.93 15.04 -12.56
N ASN A 3 11.35 13.89 -12.86
CA ASN A 3 10.16 13.91 -13.68
C ASN A 3 8.94 14.24 -12.78
N GLU A 4 7.85 14.58 -13.44
CA GLU A 4 6.66 15.02 -12.77
C GLU A 4 6.08 13.94 -11.85
N MET A 5 6.20 12.67 -12.23
CA MET A 5 5.71 11.57 -11.44
C MET A 5 6.45 11.41 -10.12
N ASP A 6 7.77 11.62 -10.13
CA ASP A 6 8.54 11.53 -8.89
C ASP A 6 8.14 12.60 -7.89
N SER A 7 7.86 13.82 -8.38
CA SER A 7 7.41 14.92 -7.53
C SER A 7 6.06 14.64 -6.92
N LEU A 8 5.19 13.94 -7.64
CA LEU A 8 3.81 13.70 -7.22
C LEU A 8 3.63 12.40 -6.46
N ARG A 9 4.66 11.56 -6.35
CA ARG A 9 4.55 10.26 -5.71
C ARG A 9 3.95 10.28 -4.31
N PRO A 10 4.43 11.14 -3.38
CA PRO A 10 3.84 11.16 -2.04
C PRO A 10 2.37 11.55 -2.07
N TYR A 11 2.02 12.51 -2.93
CA TYR A 11 0.65 12.97 -3.07
C TYR A 11 -0.27 11.86 -3.58
N TYR A 12 0.16 11.16 -4.63
CA TYR A 12 -0.62 10.05 -5.18
C TYR A 12 -0.83 8.96 -4.14
N ARG A 13 0.18 8.64 -3.36
CA ARG A 13 0.06 7.61 -2.34
C ARG A 13 -0.99 7.97 -1.31
N ILE A 14 -0.92 9.19 -0.79
CA ILE A 14 -1.82 9.65 0.26
C ILE A 14 -3.25 9.67 -0.25
N GLU A 15 -3.48 10.28 -1.42
CA GLU A 15 -4.82 10.36 -1.98
C GLU A 15 -5.39 9.00 -2.33
N GLN A 16 -4.60 8.18 -2.99
CA GLN A 16 -5.07 6.88 -3.44
C GLN A 16 -5.31 5.95 -2.26
N HIS A 17 -4.49 6.04 -1.22
CA HIS A 17 -4.74 5.25 -0.03
C HIS A 17 -6.12 5.57 0.56
N ALA A 18 -6.43 6.85 0.73
CA ALA A 18 -7.72 7.25 1.31
C ALA A 18 -8.88 6.75 0.46
N ARG A 19 -8.75 6.89 -0.86
CA ARG A 19 -9.79 6.44 -1.79
C ARG A 19 -9.99 4.94 -1.73
N LEU A 20 -8.90 4.20 -1.79
CA LEU A 20 -8.96 2.73 -1.77
C LEU A 20 -9.43 2.22 -0.41
N LYS A 21 -8.95 2.83 0.66
CA LYS A 21 -9.33 2.41 2.01
C LYS A 21 -10.84 2.51 2.21
N SER A 22 -11.48 3.52 1.62
CA SER A 22 -12.92 3.68 1.73
C SER A 22 -13.69 2.54 1.06
N GLN A 23 -13.06 1.85 0.10
CA GLN A 23 -13.67 0.70 -0.58
C GLN A 23 -13.47 -0.60 0.21
N TYR A 24 -12.58 -0.61 1.20
CA TYR A 24 -12.25 -1.82 1.97
C TYR A 24 -12.32 -1.53 3.47
N PRO A 25 -13.50 -1.13 3.99
CA PRO A 25 -13.62 -0.83 5.41
C PRO A 25 -13.39 -2.10 6.24
N GLY A 26 -12.65 -1.97 7.33
CA GLY A 26 -12.35 -3.10 8.21
C GLY A 26 -11.30 -4.05 7.68
N VAL A 27 -10.60 -3.68 6.62
CA VAL A 27 -9.58 -4.50 5.97
C VAL A 27 -8.25 -3.75 6.01
N ILE A 28 -7.16 -4.46 6.27
CA ILE A 28 -5.84 -3.84 6.19
C ILE A 28 -5.50 -3.64 4.71
N LEU A 29 -5.16 -2.41 4.35
CA LEU A 29 -4.82 -2.09 2.96
C LEU A 29 -3.31 -1.95 2.82
N LEU A 30 -2.72 -2.77 1.96
CA LEU A 30 -1.29 -2.70 1.61
C LEU A 30 -1.14 -2.14 0.21
N LEU A 31 -0.39 -1.05 0.08
CA LEU A 31 -0.11 -0.45 -1.22
C LEU A 31 1.30 -0.79 -1.66
N ARG A 32 1.44 -1.23 -2.90
CA ARG A 32 2.76 -1.45 -3.48
C ARG A 32 3.39 -0.12 -3.83
N VAL A 33 4.54 0.15 -3.23
CA VAL A 33 5.29 1.38 -3.47
C VAL A 33 6.74 0.98 -3.74
N GLY A 34 7.13 1.02 -5.01
CA GLY A 34 8.44 0.52 -5.39
C GLY A 34 8.61 -0.94 -5.01
N ASP A 35 9.61 -1.24 -4.21
CA ASP A 35 9.91 -2.60 -3.77
C ASP A 35 9.27 -2.97 -2.43
N PHE A 36 8.36 -2.14 -1.94
CA PHE A 36 7.75 -2.34 -0.63
C PHE A 36 6.24 -2.41 -0.71
N TRP A 37 5.65 -3.08 0.30
CA TRP A 37 4.23 -2.95 0.61
C TRP A 37 4.12 -2.04 1.81
N GLU A 38 3.25 -1.04 1.74
CA GLU A 38 3.11 -0.03 2.79
C GLU A 38 1.66 0.07 3.26
N ALA A 39 1.51 0.23 4.57
CA ALA A 39 0.22 0.53 5.19
C ALA A 39 0.33 1.86 5.93
N PHE A 40 -0.81 2.49 6.17
CA PHE A 40 -0.85 3.84 6.73
C PHE A 40 -1.82 3.91 7.90
N ASP A 41 -1.55 4.84 8.80
CA ASP A 41 -2.44 5.19 9.93
C ASP A 41 -2.74 3.96 10.80
N ASP A 42 -4.01 3.65 11.03
CA ASP A 42 -4.39 2.54 11.87
C ASP A 42 -3.90 1.19 11.34
N ASP A 43 -3.88 1.03 10.02
CA ASP A 43 -3.34 -0.18 9.41
C ASP A 43 -1.85 -0.32 9.66
N ALA A 44 -1.11 0.80 9.63
CA ALA A 44 0.31 0.80 9.96
C ALA A 44 0.52 0.36 11.42
N ASP A 45 -0.27 0.88 12.33
CA ASP A 45 -0.19 0.47 13.74
C ASP A 45 -0.44 -1.03 13.88
N THR A 46 -1.43 -1.54 13.18
CA THR A 46 -1.79 -2.95 13.24
C THR A 46 -0.67 -3.84 12.73
N ILE A 47 -0.15 -3.56 11.52
CA ILE A 47 0.90 -4.43 10.98
C ILE A 47 2.20 -4.29 11.75
N ALA A 48 2.51 -3.11 12.27
CA ALA A 48 3.70 -2.93 13.08
C ALA A 48 3.63 -3.80 14.34
N ARG A 49 2.47 -3.85 14.97
CA ARG A 49 2.26 -4.65 16.17
C ARG A 49 2.29 -6.14 15.88
N VAL A 50 1.52 -6.58 14.88
CA VAL A 50 1.36 -8.00 14.58
C VAL A 50 2.64 -8.59 13.98
N LEU A 51 3.31 -7.84 13.12
CA LEU A 51 4.48 -8.32 12.38
C LEU A 51 5.80 -7.87 13.00
N SER A 52 5.76 -7.14 14.11
CA SER A 52 6.95 -6.60 14.79
C SER A 52 7.78 -5.71 13.86
N LEU A 53 7.10 -4.83 13.15
CA LEU A 53 7.74 -3.89 12.24
C LEU A 53 7.88 -2.52 12.89
N ALA A 54 8.91 -1.78 12.47
CA ALA A 54 9.06 -0.40 12.89
C ALA A 54 8.06 0.49 12.17
N LYS A 55 7.56 1.51 12.86
CA LYS A 55 6.73 2.54 12.26
C LYS A 55 7.59 3.74 11.91
N THR A 56 7.22 4.43 10.85
CA THR A 56 7.85 5.68 10.45
C THR A 56 6.76 6.65 10.03
N THR A 57 7.16 7.79 9.51
CA THR A 57 6.20 8.75 8.98
C THR A 57 6.46 8.98 7.50
N ARG A 58 5.39 9.17 6.76
CA ARG A 58 5.45 9.55 5.35
C ARG A 58 4.55 10.77 5.21
N GLY A 59 5.18 11.94 5.01
CA GLY A 59 4.47 13.19 5.19
C GLY A 59 4.09 13.33 6.65
N GLN A 60 2.83 13.52 6.94
CA GLN A 60 2.33 13.63 8.32
C GLN A 60 1.59 12.38 8.77
N ARG A 61 1.71 11.29 8.02
CA ARG A 61 0.98 10.06 8.31
C ARG A 61 1.92 8.99 8.82
N CYS A 62 1.43 8.20 9.76
CA CYS A 62 2.11 7.01 10.23
C CYS A 62 2.15 5.97 9.11
N MET A 63 3.27 5.28 8.96
CA MET A 63 3.46 4.29 7.92
C MET A 63 4.29 3.13 8.46
N ALA A 64 3.97 1.92 8.03
CA ALA A 64 4.79 0.74 8.24
C ALA A 64 4.79 -0.06 6.94
N GLY A 65 5.89 -0.73 6.66
CA GLY A 65 5.99 -1.49 5.43
C GLY A 65 7.06 -2.55 5.50
N PHE A 66 7.10 -3.37 4.46
CA PHE A 66 8.06 -4.47 4.36
C PHE A 66 8.40 -4.73 2.89
N PRO A 67 9.55 -5.37 2.62
CA PRO A 67 9.93 -5.67 1.24
C PRO A 67 8.91 -6.58 0.55
N HIS A 68 8.63 -6.30 -0.73
CA HIS A 68 7.59 -7.02 -1.45
C HIS A 68 7.83 -8.53 -1.54
N MET A 69 9.09 -8.93 -1.49
CA MET A 69 9.44 -10.34 -1.57
C MET A 69 8.97 -11.14 -0.35
N GLN A 70 8.62 -10.46 0.73
CA GLN A 70 8.16 -11.09 1.96
C GLN A 70 6.64 -11.08 2.10
N LEU A 71 5.92 -10.72 1.04
CA LEU A 71 4.47 -10.60 1.11
C LEU A 71 3.80 -11.89 1.59
N ASP A 72 4.16 -13.04 1.02
CA ASP A 72 3.50 -14.30 1.36
C ASP A 72 3.64 -14.61 2.85
N ARG A 73 4.82 -14.39 3.39
CA ARG A 73 5.11 -14.63 4.79
C ARG A 73 4.26 -13.73 5.70
N PHE A 74 4.27 -12.45 5.41
CA PHE A 74 3.56 -11.48 6.25
C PHE A 74 2.06 -11.51 6.04
N LEU A 75 1.62 -11.76 4.80
CA LEU A 75 0.20 -11.93 4.51
C LEU A 75 -0.38 -13.10 5.29
N THR A 76 0.32 -14.23 5.29
CA THR A 76 -0.10 -15.40 6.05
C THR A 76 -0.20 -15.08 7.53
N ALA A 77 0.78 -14.36 8.09
CA ALA A 77 0.76 -13.99 9.50
C ALA A 77 -0.44 -13.11 9.84
N LEU A 78 -0.76 -12.14 8.99
CA LEU A 78 -1.90 -11.25 9.20
C LEU A 78 -3.23 -12.01 9.13
N VAL A 79 -3.38 -12.86 8.14
CA VAL A 79 -4.61 -13.64 7.96
C VAL A 79 -4.79 -14.60 9.14
N ARG A 80 -3.73 -15.25 9.58
CA ARG A 80 -3.79 -16.13 10.75
C ARG A 80 -4.10 -15.39 12.04
N ALA A 81 -3.72 -14.13 12.13
CA ALA A 81 -4.05 -13.30 13.28
C ALA A 81 -5.52 -12.82 13.24
N GLY A 82 -6.26 -13.18 12.21
CA GLY A 82 -7.69 -12.86 12.10
C GLY A 82 -8.00 -11.63 11.28
N PHE A 83 -7.02 -11.07 10.59
CA PHE A 83 -7.24 -9.87 9.79
C PHE A 83 -7.55 -10.21 8.35
N ARG A 84 -8.39 -9.38 7.74
CA ARG A 84 -8.60 -9.39 6.30
C ARG A 84 -7.63 -8.38 5.70
N VAL A 85 -7.04 -8.72 4.56
CA VAL A 85 -6.02 -7.90 3.92
C VAL A 85 -6.39 -7.68 2.45
N ALA A 86 -6.26 -6.45 2.01
CA ALA A 86 -6.37 -6.11 0.59
C ALA A 86 -5.01 -5.59 0.13
N THR A 87 -4.60 -6.00 -1.06
CA THR A 87 -3.38 -5.49 -1.68
C THR A 87 -3.73 -4.70 -2.91
N ALA A 88 -3.01 -3.62 -3.14
CA ALA A 88 -3.24 -2.77 -4.32
C ALA A 88 -1.92 -2.38 -4.94
N GLU A 89 -1.82 -2.53 -6.24
CA GLU A 89 -0.64 -2.16 -7.03
C GLU A 89 -1.04 -1.11 -8.06
N PRO A 90 -0.17 -0.11 -8.30
CA PRO A 90 -0.45 0.85 -9.35
C PRO A 90 -0.33 0.20 -10.73
N VAL A 91 -1.28 0.51 -11.59
CA VAL A 91 -1.23 0.16 -13.01
C VAL A 91 -1.19 1.46 -13.78
N CYS A 92 -0.14 1.68 -14.54
CA CYS A 92 0.05 2.92 -15.28
C CYS A 92 -0.04 2.67 -16.77
N ASP A 93 -0.98 3.35 -17.43
CA ASP A 93 -0.99 3.44 -18.87
C ASP A 93 -0.12 4.63 -19.27
N THR A 94 0.65 4.48 -20.33
CA THR A 94 1.58 5.53 -20.75
C THR A 94 1.15 6.12 -22.08
N THR A 95 1.49 7.41 -22.25
CA THR A 95 1.31 8.07 -23.55
C THR A 95 2.47 7.72 -24.48
N ALA A 96 2.37 8.17 -25.73
CA ALA A 96 3.44 7.96 -26.70
C ALA A 96 4.76 8.59 -26.26
N SER A 97 4.74 9.60 -25.41
CA SER A 97 5.94 10.23 -24.88
C SER A 97 6.52 9.47 -23.68
N GLY A 98 5.90 8.37 -23.27
CA GLY A 98 6.37 7.61 -22.11
C GLY A 98 5.89 8.13 -20.77
N LYS A 99 5.11 9.20 -20.74
CA LYS A 99 4.57 9.73 -19.50
C LYS A 99 3.29 8.98 -19.13
N PRO A 100 3.05 8.73 -17.83
CA PRO A 100 1.81 8.10 -17.43
C PRO A 100 0.60 8.95 -17.81
N ALA A 101 -0.34 8.36 -18.55
CA ALA A 101 -1.59 9.01 -18.88
C ALA A 101 -2.65 8.75 -17.85
N VAL A 102 -2.65 7.54 -17.29
CA VAL A 102 -3.62 7.11 -16.28
C VAL A 102 -2.90 6.26 -15.26
N VAL A 103 -3.21 6.50 -13.99
CA VAL A 103 -2.74 5.64 -12.90
C VAL A 103 -3.97 4.97 -12.29
N ARG A 104 -3.99 3.65 -12.32
CA ARG A 104 -5.06 2.85 -11.74
C ARG A 104 -4.47 1.93 -10.69
N TRP A 105 -5.32 1.47 -9.79
CA TRP A 105 -4.92 0.53 -8.76
C TRP A 105 -5.58 -0.82 -9.01
N ASN A 106 -4.75 -1.85 -9.11
CA ASN A 106 -5.21 -3.22 -9.19
C ASN A 106 -5.20 -3.77 -7.77
N SER A 107 -6.36 -4.14 -7.27
CA SER A 107 -6.49 -4.53 -5.86
C SER A 107 -7.22 -5.87 -5.74
N ARG A 108 -6.88 -6.59 -4.69
CA ARG A 108 -7.59 -7.81 -4.32
C ARG A 108 -7.57 -7.95 -2.80
N ALA A 109 -8.56 -8.67 -2.27
CA ALA A 109 -8.68 -8.93 -0.84
C ALA A 109 -8.39 -10.39 -0.54
N GLU A 110 -7.67 -10.63 0.57
CA GLU A 110 -7.33 -11.96 1.07
C GLU A 110 -7.94 -12.12 2.45
N LYS A 111 -8.46 -13.28 2.71
CA LYS A 111 -8.99 -13.63 4.04
C LYS A 111 -8.83 -15.12 4.25
N GLU A 112 -8.79 -15.52 5.52
CA GLU A 112 -8.81 -16.93 5.86
C GLU A 112 -10.14 -17.53 5.44
N GLY A 113 -10.06 -18.51 4.57
CA GLY A 113 -11.24 -19.14 3.99
C GLY A 113 -11.83 -20.21 4.88
#